data_98488172ee789d5982dbe7861dcf3fe2
#
_entry.id   98488172ee789d5982dbe7861dcf3fe2
#
_cell.length_a   1.000
_cell.length_b   1.000
_cell.length_c   1.000
_cell.angle_alpha   90.00
_cell.angle_beta   90.00
_cell.angle_gamma   90.00
#
_symmetry.space_group_name_H-M   'P 1'
#
loop_
_entity.id
_entity.type
_entity.pdbx_description
1 polymer ?
#
loop_
_entity_poly.entity_id
_entity_poly.type
_entity_poly.pdbx_seq_one_letter_code
_entity_poly.pdbx_strand_id
1 'polypeptide(L)'
;VSMSGFVHAGIKTTSTTRSTIEDCYAIDPSGLCTGGTYYNFENYHRSQLILLKNCYARNGRHHYISNGCASTSGIVVLNFRSELSLAQAEGHRLWSQGILFDNWAELGTIKSNTGKIGMYLRDNMGSGHGWGGTNSVFWNCDVQGGAIYLDKVPTGQNYAIGCTAKTIRRYRNNMSEYTNGYIEGQNRKGLQPASLYEAQRAARGISTGLMPETGREDIPHIIVETNRVRVKSQKDAWISIYTAHGSMVQMFKSSSDNWVESMPLNNDFYVVRVHEAGQKAYSRKVLIRTVGK
;
A
#
# COMPACT_ATOMS: atom_id res chain seq x y z
N VAL A 1 2.93 -2.05 -12.73
CA VAL A 1 3.80 -1.16 -13.53
C VAL A 1 5.22 -1.24 -13.02
N SER A 2 6.22 -1.24 -13.93
CA SER A 2 7.65 -1.17 -13.56
C SER A 2 8.26 0.11 -14.12
N MET A 3 8.97 0.85 -13.27
CA MET A 3 9.65 2.11 -13.59
C MET A 3 11.13 1.96 -13.27
N SER A 4 12.01 2.31 -14.21
CA SER A 4 13.46 2.34 -14.02
C SER A 4 14.07 3.54 -14.73
N GLY A 5 15.32 3.89 -14.38
CA GLY A 5 16.02 4.99 -15.02
C GLY A 5 15.46 6.39 -14.76
N PHE A 6 14.57 6.55 -13.81
CA PHE A 6 14.04 7.86 -13.43
C PHE A 6 15.07 8.70 -12.67
N VAL A 7 15.02 10.01 -12.84
CA VAL A 7 15.93 10.94 -12.14
C VAL A 7 15.32 11.47 -10.85
N HIS A 8 14.12 12.02 -10.91
CA HIS A 8 13.46 12.63 -9.74
C HIS A 8 12.73 11.58 -8.90
N ALA A 9 11.62 11.07 -9.40
CA ALA A 9 10.81 10.06 -8.73
C ALA A 9 10.28 9.03 -9.73
N GLY A 10 10.23 7.76 -9.31
CA GLY A 10 9.66 6.68 -10.11
C GLY A 10 8.16 6.80 -10.22
N ILE A 11 7.49 6.87 -9.08
CA ILE A 11 6.04 7.09 -8.99
C ILE A 11 5.78 8.23 -8.02
N LYS A 12 5.09 9.27 -8.50
CA LYS A 12 4.77 10.46 -7.71
C LYS A 12 3.29 10.79 -7.76
N THR A 13 2.71 11.06 -6.60
CA THR A 13 1.37 11.66 -6.49
C THR A 13 1.49 13.13 -6.09
N THR A 14 0.67 13.98 -6.67
CA THR A 14 0.58 15.40 -6.32
C THR A 14 -0.88 15.81 -6.31
N SER A 15 -1.35 16.39 -5.21
CA SER A 15 -2.76 16.81 -5.06
C SER A 15 -3.74 15.68 -5.41
N THR A 16 -3.38 14.45 -5.08
CA THR A 16 -4.11 13.22 -5.40
C THR A 16 -4.84 12.72 -4.16
N THR A 17 -6.07 12.27 -4.30
CA THR A 17 -6.83 11.73 -3.17
C THR A 17 -7.53 10.42 -3.51
N ARG A 18 -7.70 9.56 -2.49
CA ARG A 18 -8.42 8.27 -2.58
C ARG A 18 -7.95 7.39 -3.74
N SER A 19 -6.63 7.23 -3.85
CA SER A 19 -6.02 6.46 -4.93
C SER A 19 -5.22 5.28 -4.39
N THR A 20 -5.16 4.22 -5.17
CA THR A 20 -4.35 3.03 -4.87
C THR A 20 -3.27 2.85 -5.94
N ILE A 21 -2.05 2.63 -5.47
CA ILE A 21 -0.89 2.23 -6.26
C ILE A 21 -0.57 0.81 -5.81
N GLU A 22 -0.80 -0.17 -6.66
CA GLU A 22 -0.67 -1.58 -6.31
C GLU A 22 0.21 -2.33 -7.31
N ASP A 23 1.00 -3.27 -6.81
CA ASP A 23 1.88 -4.14 -7.61
C ASP A 23 2.81 -3.35 -8.54
N CYS A 24 3.38 -2.26 -8.03
CA CYS A 24 4.27 -1.37 -8.79
C CYS A 24 5.72 -1.51 -8.32
N TYR A 25 6.64 -1.42 -9.29
CA TYR A 25 8.08 -1.51 -9.08
C TYR A 25 8.72 -0.19 -9.49
N ALA A 26 9.53 0.39 -8.62
CA ALA A 26 10.36 1.55 -8.94
C ALA A 26 11.81 1.23 -8.55
N ILE A 27 12.66 1.05 -9.55
CA ILE A 27 14.01 0.49 -9.39
C ILE A 27 15.04 1.27 -10.18
N ASP A 28 16.26 1.23 -9.68
CA ASP A 28 17.45 1.66 -10.39
C ASP A 28 17.32 3.05 -11.03
N PRO A 29 17.15 4.10 -10.20
CA PRO A 29 17.16 5.47 -10.71
C PRO A 29 18.47 5.81 -11.40
N SER A 30 18.45 6.80 -12.28
CA SER A 30 19.60 7.26 -13.06
C SER A 30 19.97 8.72 -12.77
N GLY A 31 21.15 9.13 -13.22
CA GLY A 31 21.63 10.49 -13.04
C GLY A 31 22.34 10.72 -11.70
N LEU A 32 22.30 11.95 -11.20
CA LEU A 32 23.03 12.34 -9.99
C LEU A 32 22.16 12.13 -8.74
N CYS A 33 22.66 11.33 -7.79
CA CYS A 33 21.99 11.12 -6.51
C CYS A 33 22.23 12.30 -5.56
N THR A 34 21.33 13.25 -5.53
CA THR A 34 21.41 14.47 -4.72
C THR A 34 20.07 14.87 -4.12
N GLY A 35 19.96 16.03 -3.49
CA GLY A 35 18.70 16.57 -2.98
C GLY A 35 17.64 16.69 -4.09
N GLY A 36 16.44 16.18 -3.86
CA GLY A 36 15.34 16.25 -4.83
C GLY A 36 15.34 15.15 -5.89
N THR A 37 16.24 14.17 -5.82
CA THR A 37 16.34 13.08 -6.81
C THR A 37 16.37 11.70 -6.15
N TYR A 38 16.23 10.64 -6.96
CA TYR A 38 16.32 9.25 -6.53
C TYR A 38 15.25 8.83 -5.52
N TYR A 39 14.03 9.32 -5.69
CA TYR A 39 12.88 8.87 -4.93
C TYR A 39 12.14 7.76 -5.67
N ASN A 40 12.00 6.57 -5.08
CA ASN A 40 11.25 5.51 -5.77
C ASN A 40 9.75 5.82 -5.75
N PHE A 41 9.19 6.14 -4.58
CA PHE A 41 7.79 6.53 -4.42
C PHE A 41 7.71 7.84 -3.64
N GLU A 42 6.93 8.79 -4.16
CA GLU A 42 6.75 10.10 -3.53
C GLU A 42 5.27 10.47 -3.43
N ASN A 43 4.78 10.68 -2.22
CA ASN A 43 3.52 11.40 -2.01
C ASN A 43 3.83 12.87 -1.73
N TYR A 44 3.50 13.73 -2.69
CA TYR A 44 3.85 15.13 -2.68
C TYR A 44 2.61 16.00 -2.46
N HIS A 45 2.79 17.18 -1.92
CA HIS A 45 1.81 18.22 -1.66
C HIS A 45 0.33 17.82 -1.80
N ARG A 46 -0.43 17.88 -0.71
CA ARG A 46 -1.89 17.62 -0.66
C ARG A 46 -2.32 16.23 -1.13
N SER A 47 -1.40 15.27 -1.23
CA SER A 47 -1.79 13.89 -1.48
C SER A 47 -2.38 13.28 -0.22
N GLN A 48 -3.61 12.76 -0.29
CA GLN A 48 -4.36 12.27 0.85
C GLN A 48 -5.04 10.95 0.56
N LEU A 49 -5.16 10.11 1.60
CA LEU A 49 -5.87 8.83 1.50
C LEU A 49 -5.33 7.97 0.34
N ILE A 50 -4.01 7.82 0.30
CA ILE A 50 -3.32 7.02 -0.71
C ILE A 50 -2.94 5.67 -0.10
N LEU A 51 -3.19 4.60 -0.83
CA LEU A 51 -2.73 3.27 -0.51
C LEU A 51 -1.63 2.85 -1.50
N LEU A 52 -0.42 2.63 -1.00
CA LEU A 52 0.63 1.91 -1.73
C LEU A 52 0.63 0.48 -1.22
N LYS A 53 0.36 -0.50 -2.10
CA LYS A 53 0.21 -1.90 -1.69
C LYS A 53 1.04 -2.83 -2.56
N ASN A 54 1.75 -3.77 -1.93
CA ASN A 54 2.58 -4.78 -2.60
C ASN A 54 3.60 -4.16 -3.57
N CYS A 55 4.11 -2.97 -3.26
CA CYS A 55 5.08 -2.29 -4.10
C CYS A 55 6.52 -2.67 -3.73
N TYR A 56 7.43 -2.47 -4.68
CA TYR A 56 8.84 -2.79 -4.53
C TYR A 56 9.73 -1.63 -4.98
N ALA A 57 10.79 -1.38 -4.20
CA ALA A 57 11.78 -0.34 -4.49
C ALA A 57 13.20 -0.86 -4.37
N ARG A 58 14.09 -0.39 -5.26
CA ARG A 58 15.51 -0.73 -5.22
C ARG A 58 16.41 0.45 -5.62
N ASN A 59 17.59 0.52 -4.99
CA ASN A 59 18.65 1.51 -5.29
C ASN A 59 18.24 2.98 -5.15
N GLY A 60 17.13 3.29 -4.49
CA GLY A 60 16.71 4.66 -4.28
C GLY A 60 17.48 5.36 -3.16
N ARG A 61 17.54 6.69 -3.22
CA ARG A 61 17.96 7.49 -2.09
C ARG A 61 16.93 7.39 -0.97
N HIS A 62 15.67 7.55 -1.31
CA HIS A 62 14.55 7.27 -0.44
C HIS A 62 13.56 6.39 -1.18
N HIS A 63 13.32 5.19 -0.68
CA HIS A 63 12.37 4.26 -1.30
C HIS A 63 10.93 4.77 -1.23
N TYR A 64 10.61 5.51 -0.19
CA TYR A 64 9.34 6.23 -0.03
C TYR A 64 9.58 7.54 0.69
N ILE A 65 8.91 8.59 0.24
CA ILE A 65 8.80 9.85 0.98
C ILE A 65 7.40 10.42 0.96
N SER A 66 7.01 10.99 2.10
CA SER A 66 5.91 11.92 2.21
C SER A 66 6.50 13.34 2.23
N ASN A 67 6.36 14.06 1.13
CA ASN A 67 7.11 15.28 0.87
C ASN A 67 6.18 16.46 0.60
N GLY A 68 6.06 17.36 1.53
CA GLY A 68 5.30 18.54 1.20
C GLY A 68 4.78 19.35 2.35
N CYS A 69 3.83 18.88 3.08
CA CYS A 69 3.18 19.65 4.14
C CYS A 69 2.22 18.78 4.97
N ALA A 70 1.66 19.36 6.02
CA ALA A 70 0.68 18.73 6.89
C ALA A 70 -0.59 18.23 6.16
N SER A 71 -0.88 18.74 4.97
CA SER A 71 -1.98 18.26 4.14
C SER A 71 -1.66 16.98 3.35
N THR A 72 -0.42 16.47 3.41
CA THR A 72 -0.10 15.12 2.94
C THR A 72 -0.37 14.16 4.10
N SER A 73 -1.47 13.42 4.02
CA SER A 73 -2.00 12.68 5.17
C SER A 73 -2.81 11.45 4.80
N GLY A 74 -2.98 10.55 5.79
CA GLY A 74 -3.78 9.34 5.61
C GLY A 74 -3.17 8.39 4.57
N ILE A 75 -1.87 8.23 4.59
CA ILE A 75 -1.14 7.38 3.65
C ILE A 75 -0.92 6.01 4.28
N VAL A 76 -1.19 4.95 3.54
CA VAL A 76 -0.87 3.58 3.94
C VAL A 76 0.14 2.99 2.96
N VAL A 77 1.23 2.48 3.49
CA VAL A 77 2.25 1.73 2.74
C VAL A 77 2.21 0.29 3.25
N LEU A 78 1.52 -0.57 2.51
CA LEU A 78 1.17 -1.93 2.90
C LEU A 78 1.98 -2.97 2.14
N ASN A 79 2.59 -3.93 2.87
CA ASN A 79 3.37 -5.03 2.29
C ASN A 79 4.45 -4.54 1.31
N PHE A 80 5.11 -3.47 1.65
CA PHE A 80 6.14 -2.87 0.81
C PHE A 80 7.47 -3.64 0.97
N ARG A 81 8.16 -3.86 -0.13
CA ARG A 81 9.47 -4.50 -0.15
C ARG A 81 10.51 -3.51 -0.67
N SER A 82 11.67 -3.50 -0.05
CA SER A 82 12.77 -2.61 -0.47
C SER A 82 14.13 -3.25 -0.30
N GLU A 83 15.10 -2.80 -1.07
CA GLU A 83 16.50 -3.18 -0.92
C GLU A 83 17.46 -2.09 -1.40
N LEU A 84 18.69 -2.11 -0.88
CA LEU A 84 19.75 -1.18 -1.25
C LEU A 84 19.37 0.30 -1.07
N SER A 85 18.66 0.63 0.01
CA SER A 85 18.33 2.01 0.33
C SER A 85 19.57 2.83 0.70
N LEU A 86 19.68 4.03 0.14
CA LEU A 86 20.77 4.97 0.46
C LEU A 86 20.45 5.86 1.65
N ALA A 87 19.17 6.11 1.90
CA ALA A 87 18.66 6.85 3.04
C ALA A 87 17.26 6.35 3.45
N GLN A 88 16.70 6.90 4.50
CA GLN A 88 15.45 6.45 5.09
C GLN A 88 14.23 6.62 4.14
N ALA A 89 13.34 5.65 4.14
CA ALA A 89 11.94 5.88 3.75
C ALA A 89 11.24 6.59 4.91
N GLU A 90 10.57 7.73 4.65
CA GLU A 90 10.26 8.64 5.75
C GLU A 90 9.10 9.61 5.49
N GLY A 91 8.55 10.15 6.58
CA GLY A 91 7.96 11.47 6.55
C GLY A 91 9.07 12.49 6.30
N HIS A 92 9.09 13.11 5.13
CA HIS A 92 10.29 13.84 4.69
C HIS A 92 10.34 15.28 5.19
N ARG A 93 9.24 15.99 5.18
CA ARG A 93 9.19 17.37 5.67
C ARG A 93 7.80 17.89 5.98
N LEU A 94 7.77 18.92 6.81
CA LEU A 94 6.68 19.83 7.07
C LEU A 94 5.41 19.15 7.59
N TRP A 95 5.58 18.30 8.61
CA TRP A 95 4.47 17.74 9.37
C TRP A 95 3.51 16.84 8.57
N SER A 96 3.99 16.04 7.65
CA SER A 96 3.18 14.97 7.08
C SER A 96 2.57 14.12 8.21
N GLN A 97 1.31 13.70 8.09
CA GLN A 97 0.64 13.09 9.24
C GLN A 97 -0.21 11.88 8.88
N GLY A 98 -0.39 11.00 9.88
CA GLY A 98 -1.24 9.82 9.74
C GLY A 98 -0.73 8.87 8.66
N ILE A 99 0.57 8.57 8.67
CA ILE A 99 1.20 7.63 7.77
C ILE A 99 1.32 6.28 8.47
N LEU A 100 0.86 5.23 7.84
CA LEU A 100 1.01 3.86 8.30
C LEU A 100 1.95 3.09 7.37
N PHE A 101 3.09 2.63 7.89
CA PHE A 101 3.88 1.59 7.25
C PHE A 101 3.47 0.26 7.89
N ASP A 102 2.85 -0.59 7.10
CA ASP A 102 2.28 -1.86 7.53
C ASP A 102 2.96 -3.01 6.80
N ASN A 103 3.71 -3.83 7.51
CA ASN A 103 4.50 -4.91 6.94
C ASN A 103 5.55 -4.45 5.91
N TRP A 104 6.25 -3.35 6.16
CA TRP A 104 7.42 -3.00 5.36
C TRP A 104 8.55 -3.99 5.62
N ALA A 105 9.21 -4.47 4.57
CA ALA A 105 10.40 -5.29 4.70
C ALA A 105 11.56 -4.78 3.83
N GLU A 106 12.69 -4.54 4.46
CA GLU A 106 13.97 -4.33 3.79
C GLU A 106 14.61 -5.70 3.53
N LEU A 107 14.87 -6.04 2.26
CA LEU A 107 15.30 -7.37 1.83
C LEU A 107 16.81 -7.51 1.59
N GLY A 108 17.52 -6.42 1.43
CA GLY A 108 18.89 -6.43 0.94
C GLY A 108 19.95 -6.25 2.00
N THR A 109 21.21 -6.46 1.58
CA THR A 109 22.39 -6.16 2.39
C THR A 109 22.46 -4.67 2.61
N ILE A 110 22.23 -4.28 3.80
CA ILE A 110 22.19 -2.91 4.22
C ILE A 110 23.62 -2.45 4.45
N LYS A 111 24.05 -1.38 3.83
CA LYS A 111 25.19 -0.63 4.31
C LYS A 111 24.89 -0.31 5.78
N SER A 112 25.69 -0.89 6.67
CA SER A 112 25.45 -0.96 8.10
C SER A 112 25.13 0.38 8.74
N ASN A 113 24.29 0.36 9.77
CA ASN A 113 23.99 1.42 10.73
C ASN A 113 23.21 2.66 10.24
N THR A 114 22.69 2.68 9.04
CA THR A 114 21.81 3.76 8.59
C THR A 114 20.35 3.45 8.93
N GLY A 115 19.59 4.48 9.24
CA GLY A 115 18.14 4.35 9.34
C GLY A 115 17.55 3.88 8.03
N LYS A 116 16.52 3.05 8.10
CA LYS A 116 15.84 2.50 6.93
C LYS A 116 14.47 3.08 6.75
N ILE A 117 13.75 3.25 7.84
CA ILE A 117 12.49 3.97 7.87
C ILE A 117 12.52 4.98 9.02
N GLY A 118 11.76 6.07 8.93
CA GLY A 118 11.78 7.08 9.98
C GLY A 118 10.65 8.09 9.97
N MET A 119 10.26 8.50 11.19
CA MET A 119 9.39 9.64 11.49
C MET A 119 10.08 10.45 12.59
N TYR A 120 10.79 11.51 12.20
CA TYR A 120 11.73 12.19 13.09
C TYR A 120 11.91 13.66 12.75
N LEU A 121 12.59 14.40 13.63
CA LEU A 121 12.97 15.79 13.40
C LEU A 121 14.13 15.87 12.41
N ARG A 122 13.88 16.43 11.27
CA ARG A 122 14.89 16.72 10.24
C ARG A 122 15.51 18.12 10.38
N ASP A 123 14.86 19.00 11.12
CA ASP A 123 15.33 20.34 11.47
C ASP A 123 15.80 21.13 10.23
N ASN A 124 17.03 21.57 10.23
CA ASN A 124 17.63 22.37 9.14
C ASN A 124 18.11 21.54 7.93
N MET A 125 17.83 20.23 7.87
CA MET A 125 18.20 19.42 6.70
C MET A 125 17.57 19.96 5.42
N GLY A 126 18.33 19.93 4.33
CA GLY A 126 17.87 20.44 3.03
C GLY A 126 17.48 21.90 3.10
N SER A 127 16.22 22.21 2.79
CA SER A 127 15.67 23.58 2.81
C SER A 127 14.95 23.93 4.12
N GLY A 128 15.37 23.38 5.27
CA GLY A 128 14.66 23.53 6.54
C GLY A 128 13.43 22.62 6.61
N HIS A 129 13.67 21.32 6.77
CA HIS A 129 12.58 20.33 6.68
C HIS A 129 11.73 20.25 7.96
N GLY A 130 12.24 20.71 9.08
CA GLY A 130 11.54 20.68 10.35
C GLY A 130 11.16 19.24 10.78
N TRP A 131 9.96 19.08 11.29
CA TRP A 131 9.40 17.77 11.61
C TRP A 131 8.97 17.04 10.34
N GLY A 132 9.46 15.81 10.14
CA GLY A 132 9.15 15.01 8.97
C GLY A 132 7.73 14.46 9.00
N GLY A 133 7.35 13.80 10.10
CA GLY A 133 6.04 13.19 10.25
C GLY A 133 5.55 13.14 11.68
N THR A 134 4.22 13.11 11.83
CA THR A 134 3.53 13.01 13.13
C THR A 134 2.34 12.09 13.06
N ASN A 135 1.90 11.57 14.23
CA ASN A 135 0.75 10.67 14.35
C ASN A 135 0.81 9.50 13.38
N SER A 136 2.01 8.95 13.23
CA SER A 136 2.32 7.91 12.24
C SER A 136 2.72 6.61 12.94
N VAL A 137 2.54 5.50 12.23
CA VAL A 137 2.71 4.16 12.79
C VAL A 137 3.60 3.31 11.88
N PHE A 138 4.59 2.66 12.45
CA PHE A 138 5.28 1.50 11.91
C PHE A 138 4.72 0.25 12.56
N TRP A 139 4.04 -0.59 11.80
CA TRP A 139 3.39 -1.80 12.26
C TRP A 139 4.03 -3.02 11.63
N ASN A 140 4.58 -3.91 12.45
CA ASN A 140 5.17 -5.18 12.00
C ASN A 140 6.21 -5.03 10.86
N CYS A 141 6.97 -3.91 10.87
CA CYS A 141 8.02 -3.65 9.88
C CYS A 141 9.29 -4.42 10.22
N ASP A 142 9.99 -4.94 9.20
CA ASP A 142 11.27 -5.63 9.34
C ASP A 142 12.36 -4.91 8.53
N VAL A 143 13.21 -4.18 9.21
CA VAL A 143 14.38 -3.52 8.62
C VAL A 143 15.70 -4.24 8.93
N GLN A 144 15.60 -5.48 9.37
CA GLN A 144 16.72 -6.37 9.65
C GLN A 144 17.81 -5.70 10.53
N GLY A 145 19.03 -5.61 10.03
CA GLY A 145 20.16 -4.99 10.70
C GLY A 145 20.20 -3.46 10.69
N GLY A 146 19.19 -2.80 10.13
CA GLY A 146 19.08 -1.35 10.07
C GLY A 146 18.46 -0.72 11.32
N ALA A 147 18.32 0.60 11.32
CA ALA A 147 17.64 1.36 12.36
C ALA A 147 16.28 1.89 11.91
N ILE A 148 15.36 2.01 12.85
CA ILE A 148 14.14 2.80 12.72
C ILE A 148 14.34 4.09 13.51
N TYR A 149 14.17 5.23 12.86
CA TYR A 149 14.20 6.52 13.53
C TYR A 149 12.79 6.96 13.91
N LEU A 150 12.58 7.18 15.20
CA LEU A 150 11.24 7.43 15.73
C LEU A 150 11.29 8.48 16.84
N ASP A 151 10.99 9.72 16.48
CA ASP A 151 10.91 10.82 17.44
C ASP A 151 9.48 11.05 17.90
N LYS A 152 9.32 11.39 19.19
CA LYS A 152 8.08 11.96 19.68
C LYS A 152 8.01 13.43 19.26
N VAL A 153 6.92 13.79 18.60
CA VAL A 153 6.68 15.18 18.22
C VAL A 153 6.03 15.97 19.38
N PRO A 154 6.23 17.29 19.48
CA PRO A 154 5.70 18.09 20.60
C PRO A 154 4.16 18.00 20.76
N THR A 155 3.43 17.91 19.67
CA THR A 155 1.96 17.93 19.65
C THR A 155 1.31 16.63 19.23
N GLY A 156 2.07 15.53 19.25
CA GLY A 156 1.56 14.24 18.80
C GLY A 156 2.49 13.10 19.17
N GLN A 157 2.25 11.94 18.59
CA GLN A 157 3.03 10.74 18.84
C GLN A 157 3.28 9.98 17.55
N ASN A 158 4.45 9.35 17.47
CA ASN A 158 4.77 8.32 16.46
C ASN A 158 4.96 6.97 17.15
N TYR A 159 4.62 5.90 16.47
CA TYR A 159 4.57 4.55 17.04
C TYR A 159 5.39 3.57 16.21
N ALA A 160 6.07 2.64 16.88
CA ALA A 160 6.67 1.44 16.30
C ALA A 160 6.25 0.22 17.09
N ILE A 161 5.40 -0.62 16.50
CA ILE A 161 4.76 -1.76 17.15
C ILE A 161 5.18 -3.04 16.45
N GLY A 162 5.76 -3.98 17.19
CA GLY A 162 6.17 -5.31 16.68
C GLY A 162 7.24 -5.26 15.59
N CYS A 163 8.02 -4.19 15.51
CA CYS A 163 9.01 -4.00 14.45
C CYS A 163 10.34 -4.74 14.78
N THR A 164 10.97 -5.28 13.72
CA THR A 164 12.30 -5.90 13.77
C THR A 164 13.34 -4.91 13.25
N ALA A 165 14.32 -4.57 14.10
CA ALA A 165 15.40 -3.65 13.76
C ALA A 165 16.59 -3.87 14.70
N LYS A 166 17.80 -3.51 14.26
CA LYS A 166 18.97 -3.44 15.17
C LYS A 166 18.71 -2.46 16.31
N THR A 167 18.16 -1.29 15.98
CA THR A 167 17.76 -0.27 16.97
C THR A 167 16.51 0.46 16.50
N ILE A 168 15.64 0.79 17.46
CA ILE A 168 14.55 1.76 17.28
C ILE A 168 14.84 2.90 18.22
N ARG A 169 15.08 4.09 17.71
CA ARG A 169 15.53 5.22 18.50
C ARG A 169 15.24 6.55 17.85
N ARG A 170 15.31 7.61 18.63
CA ARG A 170 15.32 8.98 18.09
C ARG A 170 16.49 9.18 17.11
N TYR A 171 16.31 10.07 16.16
CA TYR A 171 17.32 10.35 15.15
C TYR A 171 18.56 11.02 15.77
N ARG A 172 18.37 12.09 16.54
CA ARG A 172 19.44 12.85 17.19
C ARG A 172 19.58 12.46 18.66
N ASN A 173 20.47 11.53 18.96
CA ASN A 173 20.68 11.04 20.31
C ASN A 173 21.28 12.08 21.29
N ASN A 174 21.91 13.13 20.77
CA ASN A 174 22.58 14.17 21.54
C ASN A 174 21.68 15.35 21.96
N MET A 175 20.42 15.34 21.56
CA MET A 175 19.44 16.38 21.93
C MET A 175 18.54 15.85 23.05
N SER A 176 18.79 16.28 24.29
CA SER A 176 18.08 15.78 25.47
C SER A 176 16.60 16.19 25.54
N GLU A 177 16.25 17.29 24.91
CA GLU A 177 14.87 17.80 24.88
C GLU A 177 13.91 16.97 24.05
N TYR A 178 14.41 16.06 23.21
CA TYR A 178 13.58 15.17 22.41
C TYR A 178 13.63 13.74 22.92
N THR A 179 12.49 13.06 22.86
CA THR A 179 12.36 11.68 23.28
C THR A 179 12.02 10.76 22.12
N ASN A 180 12.20 9.46 22.32
CA ASN A 180 11.69 8.46 21.38
C ASN A 180 10.18 8.55 21.25
N GLY A 181 9.64 8.22 20.08
CA GLY A 181 8.25 7.84 19.93
C GLY A 181 7.91 6.59 20.77
N TYR A 182 6.68 6.15 20.70
CA TYR A 182 6.24 4.96 21.44
C TYR A 182 6.73 3.69 20.75
N ILE A 183 7.41 2.83 21.51
CA ILE A 183 8.00 1.58 21.02
C ILE A 183 7.45 0.42 21.83
N GLU A 184 6.91 -0.59 21.13
CA GLU A 184 6.40 -1.81 21.76
C GLU A 184 6.74 -3.04 20.93
N GLY A 185 7.10 -4.14 21.62
CA GLY A 185 7.33 -5.44 20.98
C GLY A 185 8.50 -5.49 20.00
N GLN A 186 9.51 -4.63 20.16
CA GLN A 186 10.70 -4.67 19.30
C GLN A 186 11.32 -6.07 19.28
N ASN A 187 11.61 -6.56 18.06
CA ASN A 187 12.21 -7.89 17.79
C ASN A 187 11.40 -9.08 18.32
N ARG A 188 10.12 -8.87 18.62
CA ARG A 188 9.18 -9.95 18.96
C ARG A 188 8.38 -10.33 17.73
N LYS A 189 8.44 -11.62 17.36
CA LYS A 189 7.65 -12.17 16.24
C LYS A 189 6.21 -12.45 16.66
N GLY A 190 5.31 -12.53 15.68
CA GLY A 190 3.93 -12.97 15.90
C GLY A 190 2.98 -11.88 16.36
N LEU A 191 3.26 -10.61 16.02
CA LEU A 191 2.33 -9.51 16.28
C LEU A 191 0.94 -9.82 15.70
N GLN A 192 -0.09 -9.60 16.51
CA GLN A 192 -1.49 -9.70 16.09
C GLN A 192 -2.23 -8.38 16.31
N PRO A 193 -3.04 -7.93 15.34
CA PRO A 193 -3.19 -8.51 14.00
C PRO A 193 -1.91 -8.37 13.17
N ALA A 194 -1.67 -9.29 12.25
CA ALA A 194 -0.47 -9.27 11.40
C ALA A 194 -0.38 -7.97 10.54
N SER A 195 -1.51 -7.44 10.12
CA SER A 195 -1.66 -6.13 9.46
C SER A 195 -2.70 -5.29 10.17
N LEU A 196 -2.31 -4.09 10.58
CA LEU A 196 -3.22 -3.12 11.19
C LEU A 196 -4.27 -2.61 10.18
N TYR A 197 -3.83 -2.33 8.96
CA TYR A 197 -4.70 -1.85 7.90
C TYR A 197 -5.80 -2.86 7.54
N GLU A 198 -5.43 -4.12 7.33
CA GLU A 198 -6.41 -5.16 6.97
C GLU A 198 -7.36 -5.46 8.13
N ALA A 199 -6.87 -5.46 9.37
CA ALA A 199 -7.72 -5.62 10.55
C ALA A 199 -8.75 -4.49 10.68
N GLN A 200 -8.32 -3.23 10.47
CA GLN A 200 -9.23 -2.08 10.50
C GLN A 200 -10.26 -2.12 9.36
N ARG A 201 -9.87 -2.60 8.20
CA ARG A 201 -10.78 -2.79 7.06
C ARG A 201 -11.83 -3.85 7.37
N ALA A 202 -11.40 -4.99 7.89
CA ALA A 202 -12.29 -6.07 8.29
C ALA A 202 -13.28 -5.59 9.36
N ALA A 203 -12.81 -4.88 10.38
CA ALA A 203 -13.66 -4.33 11.44
C ALA A 203 -14.71 -3.31 10.94
N ARG A 204 -14.43 -2.62 9.84
CA ARG A 204 -15.36 -1.68 9.19
C ARG A 204 -16.32 -2.34 8.20
N GLY A 205 -16.28 -3.66 8.05
CA GLY A 205 -17.08 -4.41 7.06
C GLY A 205 -16.71 -4.06 5.61
N ILE A 206 -15.54 -3.49 5.38
CA ILE A 206 -15.03 -3.21 4.03
C ILE A 206 -14.33 -4.48 3.54
N SER A 207 -15.07 -5.40 2.96
CA SER A 207 -14.46 -6.53 2.28
C SER A 207 -13.84 -6.02 0.95
N THR A 208 -12.56 -6.27 0.75
CA THR A 208 -11.99 -6.19 -0.61
C THR A 208 -12.38 -7.47 -1.33
N GLY A 209 -13.02 -7.37 -2.46
CA GLY A 209 -13.33 -8.51 -3.32
C GLY A 209 -12.11 -9.27 -3.86
N LEU A 210 -11.01 -9.34 -3.09
CA LEU A 210 -9.74 -10.01 -3.43
C LEU A 210 -9.28 -11.01 -2.36
N MET A 211 -10.03 -11.19 -1.26
CA MET A 211 -9.77 -12.31 -0.35
C MET A 211 -10.52 -13.54 -0.84
N PRO A 212 -9.90 -14.70 -0.93
CA PRO A 212 -10.65 -15.94 -1.01
C PRO A 212 -11.44 -16.04 0.31
N GLU A 213 -12.74 -15.82 0.26
CA GLU A 213 -13.63 -16.05 1.39
C GLU A 213 -13.70 -17.55 1.66
N THR A 214 -12.86 -18.02 2.56
CA THR A 214 -13.08 -19.30 3.20
C THR A 214 -14.14 -19.08 4.29
N GLY A 215 -15.40 -19.44 4.01
CA GLY A 215 -16.41 -19.58 5.05
C GLY A 215 -17.74 -18.83 4.94
N ARG A 216 -18.11 -18.30 3.78
CA ARG A 216 -19.51 -17.88 3.54
C ARG A 216 -20.11 -18.72 2.40
N GLU A 217 -21.08 -19.53 2.73
CA GLU A 217 -21.82 -20.39 1.77
C GLU A 217 -22.72 -19.56 0.81
N ASP A 218 -22.91 -18.26 1.02
CA ASP A 218 -23.91 -17.42 0.34
C ASP A 218 -23.34 -16.42 -0.68
N ILE A 219 -22.09 -16.58 -1.14
CA ILE A 219 -21.49 -15.67 -2.12
C ILE A 219 -21.53 -16.30 -3.51
N PRO A 220 -21.96 -15.55 -4.55
CA PRO A 220 -21.90 -16.02 -5.92
C PRO A 220 -20.47 -16.43 -6.32
N HIS A 221 -20.30 -17.66 -6.78
CA HIS A 221 -19.02 -18.14 -7.28
C HIS A 221 -18.84 -17.66 -8.74
N ILE A 222 -17.75 -16.96 -9.02
CA ILE A 222 -17.41 -16.46 -10.35
C ILE A 222 -16.06 -17.06 -10.76
N ILE A 223 -16.01 -17.78 -11.86
CA ILE A 223 -14.78 -18.32 -12.45
C ILE A 223 -14.67 -17.90 -13.92
N VAL A 224 -13.45 -17.91 -14.45
CA VAL A 224 -13.16 -17.69 -15.87
C VAL A 224 -12.69 -18.98 -16.47
N GLU A 225 -13.36 -19.44 -17.52
CA GLU A 225 -12.96 -20.59 -18.32
C GLU A 225 -12.80 -20.17 -19.78
N THR A 226 -11.57 -20.26 -20.27
CA THR A 226 -11.21 -19.83 -21.63
C THR A 226 -11.60 -18.36 -21.86
N ASN A 227 -12.64 -18.10 -22.64
CA ASN A 227 -13.14 -16.77 -22.97
C ASN A 227 -14.54 -16.50 -22.41
N ARG A 228 -14.95 -17.21 -21.37
CA ARG A 228 -16.27 -17.08 -20.75
C ARG A 228 -16.16 -16.87 -19.24
N VAL A 229 -17.16 -16.22 -18.70
CA VAL A 229 -17.37 -16.13 -17.25
C VAL A 229 -18.48 -17.12 -16.88
N ARG A 230 -18.19 -17.98 -15.89
CA ARG A 230 -19.18 -18.87 -15.27
C ARG A 230 -19.51 -18.32 -13.88
N VAL A 231 -20.79 -18.27 -13.60
CA VAL A 231 -21.33 -17.78 -12.33
C VAL A 231 -22.23 -18.84 -11.72
N LYS A 232 -22.01 -19.17 -10.45
CA LYS A 232 -22.95 -19.94 -9.64
C LYS A 232 -23.60 -18.97 -8.65
N SER A 233 -24.90 -18.81 -8.76
CA SER A 233 -25.71 -17.88 -7.96
C SER A 233 -27.09 -18.50 -7.71
N GLN A 234 -27.90 -17.88 -6.90
CA GLN A 234 -29.30 -18.30 -6.71
C GLN A 234 -30.08 -18.16 -8.04
N LYS A 235 -31.11 -18.99 -8.19
CA LYS A 235 -32.05 -18.87 -9.29
C LYS A 235 -32.63 -17.46 -9.36
N ASP A 236 -32.84 -16.95 -10.56
CA ASP A 236 -33.35 -15.63 -10.82
C ASP A 236 -32.42 -14.44 -10.50
N ALA A 237 -31.15 -14.71 -10.13
CA ALA A 237 -30.14 -13.65 -10.00
C ALA A 237 -29.82 -12.98 -11.34
N TRP A 238 -29.65 -11.66 -11.31
CA TRP A 238 -29.18 -10.89 -12.47
C TRP A 238 -27.66 -10.86 -12.52
N ILE A 239 -27.09 -11.29 -13.64
CA ILE A 239 -25.66 -11.22 -13.91
C ILE A 239 -25.43 -10.16 -14.98
N SER A 240 -24.61 -9.14 -14.66
CA SER A 240 -24.24 -8.06 -15.58
C SER A 240 -22.74 -8.01 -15.74
N ILE A 241 -22.25 -7.91 -16.95
CA ILE A 241 -20.82 -7.85 -17.28
C ILE A 241 -20.54 -6.50 -17.91
N TYR A 242 -19.55 -5.80 -17.36
CA TYR A 242 -19.13 -4.47 -17.80
C TYR A 242 -17.67 -4.49 -18.23
N THR A 243 -17.30 -3.67 -19.20
CA THR A 243 -15.89 -3.35 -19.49
C THR A 243 -15.25 -2.63 -18.31
N ALA A 244 -13.91 -2.53 -18.29
CA ALA A 244 -13.18 -1.73 -17.31
C ALA A 244 -13.59 -0.24 -17.29
N HIS A 245 -14.14 0.25 -18.39
CA HIS A 245 -14.63 1.64 -18.55
C HIS A 245 -16.12 1.82 -18.17
N GLY A 246 -16.76 0.77 -17.64
CA GLY A 246 -18.13 0.83 -17.16
C GLY A 246 -19.23 0.62 -18.21
N SER A 247 -18.89 0.33 -19.47
CA SER A 247 -19.89 -0.01 -20.51
C SER A 247 -20.41 -1.43 -20.28
N MET A 248 -21.72 -1.60 -20.24
CA MET A 248 -22.34 -2.92 -20.11
C MET A 248 -22.18 -3.71 -21.41
N VAL A 249 -21.63 -4.91 -21.31
CA VAL A 249 -21.36 -5.81 -22.43
C VAL A 249 -22.45 -6.88 -22.54
N GLN A 250 -22.82 -7.45 -21.40
CA GLN A 250 -23.83 -8.51 -21.33
C GLN A 250 -24.65 -8.38 -20.05
N MET A 251 -25.91 -8.79 -20.14
CA MET A 251 -26.77 -8.98 -18.97
C MET A 251 -27.65 -10.21 -19.21
N PHE A 252 -27.73 -11.10 -18.24
CA PHE A 252 -28.55 -12.30 -18.29
C PHE A 252 -28.99 -12.71 -16.89
N LYS A 253 -29.98 -13.58 -16.85
CA LYS A 253 -30.59 -14.05 -15.61
C LYS A 253 -30.19 -15.51 -15.36
N SER A 254 -29.91 -15.85 -14.11
CA SER A 254 -29.68 -17.23 -13.71
C SER A 254 -30.97 -18.01 -13.82
N SER A 255 -30.96 -19.11 -14.59
CA SER A 255 -32.12 -19.97 -14.79
C SER A 255 -32.29 -21.03 -13.69
N SER A 256 -31.26 -21.24 -12.88
CA SER A 256 -31.25 -22.26 -11.81
C SER A 256 -30.21 -21.89 -10.75
N ASP A 257 -30.17 -22.62 -9.64
CA ASP A 257 -29.13 -22.54 -8.62
C ASP A 257 -27.79 -23.18 -9.05
N ASN A 258 -27.61 -23.41 -10.32
CA ASN A 258 -26.42 -23.99 -10.95
C ASN A 258 -25.59 -22.94 -11.68
N TRP A 259 -24.48 -23.41 -12.26
CA TRP A 259 -23.61 -22.59 -13.08
C TRP A 259 -24.32 -22.08 -14.36
N VAL A 260 -24.21 -20.79 -14.59
CA VAL A 260 -24.61 -20.13 -15.86
C VAL A 260 -23.38 -19.49 -16.49
N GLU A 261 -23.37 -19.40 -17.82
CA GLU A 261 -22.21 -18.92 -18.57
C GLU A 261 -22.55 -17.65 -19.37
N SER A 262 -21.58 -16.78 -19.49
CA SER A 262 -21.63 -15.65 -20.44
C SER A 262 -21.49 -16.15 -21.88
N MET A 263 -21.88 -15.32 -22.84
CA MET A 263 -21.38 -15.45 -24.20
C MET A 263 -19.86 -15.23 -24.23
N PRO A 264 -19.15 -15.65 -25.30
CA PRO A 264 -17.72 -15.38 -25.42
C PRO A 264 -17.38 -13.90 -25.26
N LEU A 265 -16.30 -13.63 -24.54
CA LEU A 265 -15.76 -12.29 -24.29
C LEU A 265 -14.39 -12.16 -24.95
N ASN A 266 -14.04 -10.96 -25.37
CA ASN A 266 -12.70 -10.63 -25.89
C ASN A 266 -11.66 -10.60 -24.76
N ASN A 267 -10.38 -10.65 -25.13
CA ASN A 267 -9.27 -10.51 -24.18
C ASN A 267 -9.28 -9.10 -23.59
N ASP A 268 -9.75 -8.97 -22.36
CA ASP A 268 -9.79 -7.70 -21.62
C ASP A 268 -10.14 -7.93 -20.15
N PHE A 269 -10.13 -6.85 -19.38
CA PHE A 269 -10.66 -6.80 -18.01
C PHE A 269 -12.16 -6.50 -18.02
N TYR A 270 -12.89 -7.27 -17.23
CA TYR A 270 -14.32 -7.08 -17.04
C TYR A 270 -14.69 -7.00 -15.56
N VAL A 271 -15.79 -6.34 -15.26
CA VAL A 271 -16.44 -6.37 -13.95
C VAL A 271 -17.72 -7.19 -14.08
N VAL A 272 -17.79 -8.30 -13.38
CA VAL A 272 -18.98 -9.14 -13.28
C VAL A 272 -19.73 -8.74 -12.03
N ARG A 273 -20.99 -8.35 -12.18
CA ARG A 273 -21.89 -7.99 -11.07
C ARG A 273 -23.02 -8.99 -10.99
N VAL A 274 -23.24 -9.54 -9.80
CA VAL A 274 -24.34 -10.46 -9.51
C VAL A 274 -25.27 -9.79 -8.51
N HIS A 275 -26.56 -9.78 -8.81
CA HIS A 275 -27.59 -9.22 -7.96
C HIS A 275 -28.68 -10.27 -7.70
N GLU A 276 -28.74 -10.76 -6.50
CA GLU A 276 -29.73 -11.71 -5.99
C GLU A 276 -30.85 -10.94 -5.27
N ALA A 277 -32.09 -11.46 -5.35
CA ALA A 277 -33.23 -10.80 -4.72
C ALA A 277 -33.05 -10.68 -3.21
N GLY A 278 -33.23 -9.49 -2.66
CA GLY A 278 -33.09 -9.21 -1.24
C GLY A 278 -31.64 -9.14 -0.73
N GLN A 279 -30.64 -9.31 -1.60
CA GLN A 279 -29.22 -9.27 -1.27
C GLN A 279 -28.53 -8.03 -1.82
N LYS A 280 -27.45 -7.61 -1.16
CA LYS A 280 -26.56 -6.58 -1.71
C LYS A 280 -25.81 -7.13 -2.91
N ALA A 281 -25.79 -6.36 -4.00
CA ALA A 281 -25.12 -6.81 -5.23
C ALA A 281 -23.63 -7.11 -4.99
N TYR A 282 -23.18 -8.26 -5.46
CA TYR A 282 -21.79 -8.69 -5.45
C TYR A 282 -21.11 -8.30 -6.77
N SER A 283 -19.86 -7.85 -6.75
CA SER A 283 -19.10 -7.52 -7.95
C SER A 283 -17.67 -8.06 -7.87
N ARG A 284 -17.17 -8.62 -8.97
CA ARG A 284 -15.82 -9.15 -9.09
C ARG A 284 -15.18 -8.71 -10.41
N LYS A 285 -13.92 -8.25 -10.36
CA LYS A 285 -13.10 -8.01 -11.54
C LYS A 285 -12.51 -9.33 -12.04
N VAL A 286 -12.61 -9.59 -13.33
CA VAL A 286 -12.08 -10.77 -13.99
C VAL A 286 -11.22 -10.36 -15.18
N LEU A 287 -10.23 -11.17 -15.52
CA LEU A 287 -9.40 -11.03 -16.71
C LEU A 287 -9.69 -12.18 -17.66
N ILE A 288 -10.12 -11.89 -18.86
CA ILE A 288 -10.26 -12.84 -19.96
C ILE A 288 -8.95 -12.88 -20.75
N ARG A 289 -8.37 -14.06 -20.87
CA ARG A 289 -7.21 -14.30 -21.75
C ARG A 289 -7.47 -15.58 -22.52
N THR A 290 -7.60 -15.47 -23.83
CA THR A 290 -7.53 -16.63 -24.74
C THR A 290 -6.05 -17.02 -24.85
N VAL A 291 -5.72 -18.22 -24.41
CA VAL A 291 -4.41 -18.80 -24.70
C VAL A 291 -4.44 -19.12 -26.19
N GLY A 292 -3.64 -18.38 -26.97
CA GLY A 292 -3.43 -18.69 -28.39
C GLY A 292 -2.93 -20.12 -28.52
N LYS A 293 -3.53 -20.88 -29.45
CA LYS A 293 -3.04 -22.19 -29.87
C LYS A 293 -1.71 -22.05 -30.57
#